data_fbada7cf6c6a76ce33a858b183b9f2cd
#
_entry.id   fbada7cf6c6a76ce33a858b183b9f2cd
#
_cell.length_a   1.000
_cell.length_b   1.000
_cell.length_c   1.000
_cell.angle_alpha   90.00
_cell.angle_beta   90.00
_cell.angle_gamma   90.00
#
_symmetry.space_group_name_H-M   'P 1'
#
loop_
_entity.id
_entity.type
_entity.pdbx_description
1 polymer ?
#
loop_
_entity_poly.entity_id
_entity_poly.type
_entity_poly.pdbx_seq_one_letter_code
_entity_poly.pdbx_strand_id
1 'polypeptide(L)'
;MKPIPKYIALLLVIIGFYACASTGMPDGGPYDETPPKFVRATPEPNATNNKRKKISIEFDEYIKLDKASEKVIISPPQNEAPEVKVSGHRVLVEFFDTLRENTTYTIDFGDAIVDNNEDNPLGNFAYAFSTGEHIDTMEVSGTVLSADN
;
A
#
# COMPACT_ATOMS: atom_id res chain seq x y z
N MET A 1 67.92 -6.97 -19.42
CA MET A 1 66.54 -7.51 -19.21
C MET A 1 66.35 -8.63 -20.20
N LYS A 2 66.12 -9.87 -19.77
CA LYS A 2 65.85 -10.98 -20.71
C LYS A 2 64.45 -10.85 -21.26
N PRO A 3 64.26 -10.99 -22.61
CA PRO A 3 62.91 -10.89 -23.19
C PRO A 3 62.05 -12.05 -22.66
N ILE A 4 60.83 -11.71 -22.24
CA ILE A 4 59.81 -12.69 -21.84
C ILE A 4 59.50 -13.54 -23.08
N PRO A 5 59.63 -14.88 -23.00
CA PRO A 5 59.34 -15.74 -24.15
C PRO A 5 57.88 -15.56 -24.58
N LYS A 6 57.67 -15.43 -25.88
CA LYS A 6 56.37 -15.16 -26.54
C LYS A 6 55.22 -16.03 -26.03
N TYR A 7 55.51 -17.27 -25.61
CA TYR A 7 54.56 -18.22 -25.08
C TYR A 7 54.07 -17.87 -23.68
N ILE A 8 54.91 -17.20 -22.85
CA ILE A 8 54.49 -16.75 -21.52
C ILE A 8 53.54 -15.57 -21.64
N ALA A 9 53.80 -14.66 -22.58
CA ALA A 9 52.89 -13.54 -22.87
C ALA A 9 51.53 -14.04 -23.38
N LEU A 10 51.52 -15.05 -24.24
CA LEU A 10 50.31 -15.67 -24.77
C LEU A 10 49.52 -16.38 -23.67
N LEU A 11 50.21 -17.10 -22.77
CA LEU A 11 49.57 -17.79 -21.63
C LEU A 11 48.91 -16.81 -20.66
N LEU A 12 49.53 -15.67 -20.36
CA LEU A 12 48.96 -14.64 -19.54
C LEU A 12 47.69 -14.01 -20.13
N VAL A 13 47.64 -13.84 -21.43
CA VAL A 13 46.45 -13.34 -22.14
C VAL A 13 45.32 -14.37 -22.04
N ILE A 14 45.60 -15.66 -22.21
CA ILE A 14 44.59 -16.72 -22.13
C ILE A 14 44.03 -16.83 -20.69
N ILE A 15 44.87 -16.72 -19.66
CA ILE A 15 44.42 -16.74 -18.25
C ILE A 15 43.53 -15.52 -17.95
N GLY A 16 43.81 -14.35 -18.54
CA GLY A 16 43.02 -13.13 -18.40
C GLY A 16 41.58 -13.28 -18.90
N PHE A 17 41.31 -14.11 -19.91
CA PHE A 17 39.97 -14.36 -20.42
C PHE A 17 39.11 -15.32 -19.56
N TYR A 18 39.73 -16.09 -18.65
CA TYR A 18 38.99 -16.96 -17.72
C TYR A 18 38.56 -16.28 -16.42
N ALA A 19 38.95 -15.03 -16.19
CA ALA A 19 38.43 -14.21 -15.11
C ALA A 19 37.01 -13.70 -15.45
N CYS A 20 36.10 -14.62 -15.76
CA CYS A 20 34.67 -14.32 -15.81
C CYS A 20 34.24 -14.07 -14.35
N ALA A 21 34.11 -12.80 -13.98
CA ALA A 21 33.44 -12.44 -12.75
C ALA A 21 32.00 -12.97 -12.83
N SER A 22 31.71 -14.06 -12.11
CA SER A 22 30.33 -14.43 -11.86
C SER A 22 29.72 -13.32 -11.01
N THR A 23 28.89 -12.48 -11.62
CA THR A 23 27.97 -11.63 -10.88
C THR A 23 27.01 -12.58 -10.17
N GLY A 24 27.32 -12.95 -8.94
CA GLY A 24 26.33 -13.57 -8.06
C GLY A 24 25.17 -12.60 -7.98
N MET A 25 24.00 -12.99 -8.47
CA MET A 25 22.78 -12.30 -8.09
C MET A 25 22.73 -12.39 -6.56
N PRO A 26 22.55 -11.26 -5.85
CA PRO A 26 22.28 -11.33 -4.43
C PRO A 26 21.04 -12.20 -4.27
N ASP A 27 21.18 -13.32 -3.58
CA ASP A 27 20.01 -14.09 -3.15
C ASP A 27 19.15 -13.11 -2.35
N GLY A 28 17.92 -12.88 -2.79
CA GLY A 28 16.96 -12.07 -2.06
C GLY A 28 16.91 -12.55 -0.61
N GLY A 29 16.72 -11.65 0.33
CA GLY A 29 16.50 -12.03 1.73
C GLY A 29 15.37 -13.04 1.89
N PRO A 30 15.12 -13.55 3.09
CA PRO A 30 13.96 -14.38 3.35
C PRO A 30 12.70 -13.63 2.90
N TYR A 31 11.77 -14.35 2.30
CA TYR A 31 10.48 -13.82 1.86
C TYR A 31 9.75 -13.22 3.07
N ASP A 32 9.29 -11.96 2.94
CA ASP A 32 8.52 -11.31 3.99
C ASP A 32 7.02 -11.65 3.81
N GLU A 33 6.44 -12.22 4.85
CA GLU A 33 5.00 -12.52 4.92
C GLU A 33 4.24 -11.54 5.83
N THR A 34 4.91 -10.48 6.27
CA THR A 34 4.33 -9.51 7.19
C THR A 34 3.54 -8.47 6.42
N PRO A 35 2.23 -8.28 6.68
CA PRO A 35 1.47 -7.22 6.04
C PRO A 35 1.82 -5.84 6.61
N PRO A 36 1.62 -4.76 5.84
CA PRO A 36 1.80 -3.40 6.30
C PRO A 36 0.90 -3.09 7.50
N LYS A 37 1.33 -2.17 8.36
CA LYS A 37 0.58 -1.75 9.55
C LYS A 37 0.25 -0.29 9.49
N PHE A 38 -0.97 0.03 9.90
CA PHE A 38 -1.39 1.42 10.08
C PHE A 38 -0.56 2.11 11.17
N VAL A 39 -0.04 3.30 10.87
CA VAL A 39 0.72 4.13 11.82
C VAL A 39 -0.11 5.31 12.29
N ARG A 40 -0.60 6.13 11.36
CA ARG A 40 -1.41 7.32 11.66
C ARG A 40 -2.18 7.80 10.44
N ALA A 41 -3.15 8.67 10.68
CA ALA A 41 -3.82 9.39 9.59
C ALA A 41 -4.00 10.87 9.93
N THR A 42 -4.20 11.67 8.91
CA THR A 42 -4.55 13.09 9.04
C THR A 42 -5.72 13.39 8.09
N PRO A 43 -6.90 13.74 8.62
CA PRO A 43 -7.28 13.76 10.05
C PRO A 43 -7.13 12.39 10.72
N GLU A 44 -7.17 12.38 12.06
CA GLU A 44 -7.18 11.14 12.85
C GLU A 44 -8.41 10.28 12.48
N PRO A 45 -8.33 8.94 12.56
CA PRO A 45 -9.51 8.10 12.40
C PRO A 45 -10.62 8.51 13.37
N ASN A 46 -11.85 8.50 12.89
CA ASN A 46 -13.03 8.93 13.61
C ASN A 46 -13.02 10.41 14.07
N ALA A 47 -12.22 11.25 13.42
CA ALA A 47 -12.25 12.68 13.66
C ALA A 47 -13.64 13.25 13.34
N THR A 48 -14.13 14.13 14.21
CA THR A 48 -15.39 14.86 14.04
C THR A 48 -15.14 16.31 13.60
N ASN A 49 -16.18 17.01 13.14
CA ASN A 49 -16.10 18.39 12.66
C ASN A 49 -15.01 18.59 11.58
N ASN A 50 -14.70 17.56 10.82
CA ASN A 50 -13.69 17.62 9.79
C ASN A 50 -14.21 18.37 8.55
N LYS A 51 -13.46 19.38 8.13
CA LYS A 51 -13.73 20.15 6.90
C LYS A 51 -12.68 19.92 5.81
N ARG A 52 -11.71 19.04 6.08
CA ARG A 52 -10.62 18.78 5.14
C ARG A 52 -11.08 17.81 4.07
N LYS A 53 -10.79 18.15 2.82
CA LYS A 53 -11.04 17.30 1.65
C LYS A 53 -9.88 16.35 1.34
N LYS A 54 -8.74 16.54 2.01
CA LYS A 54 -7.55 15.71 1.82
C LYS A 54 -7.29 14.89 3.06
N ILE A 55 -7.20 13.57 2.85
CA ILE A 55 -6.91 12.58 3.87
C ILE A 55 -5.55 11.97 3.53
N SER A 56 -4.71 11.79 4.54
CA SER A 56 -3.43 11.10 4.42
C SER A 56 -3.38 9.99 5.46
N ILE A 57 -3.17 8.77 5.02
CA ILE A 57 -3.08 7.58 5.88
C ILE A 57 -1.68 7.01 5.71
N GLU A 58 -0.92 6.85 6.79
CA GLU A 58 0.48 6.44 6.79
C GLU A 58 0.64 5.04 7.38
N PHE A 59 1.51 4.27 6.74
CA PHE A 59 1.86 2.90 7.10
C PHE A 59 3.33 2.79 7.45
N ASP A 60 3.73 1.71 8.10
CA ASP A 60 5.10 1.46 8.56
C ASP A 60 6.06 1.11 7.43
N GLU A 61 5.54 0.72 6.26
CA GLU A 61 6.32 0.34 5.09
C GLU A 61 5.78 0.91 3.77
N TYR A 62 6.51 0.67 2.67
CA TYR A 62 6.07 1.03 1.33
C TYR A 62 4.88 0.17 0.91
N ILE A 63 3.84 0.83 0.44
CA ILE A 63 2.58 0.19 0.05
C ILE A 63 2.25 0.47 -1.41
N LYS A 64 1.36 -0.35 -1.96
CA LYS A 64 0.66 -0.11 -3.21
C LYS A 64 -0.82 -0.45 -3.08
N LEU A 65 -1.61 -0.04 -4.05
CA LEU A 65 -3.04 -0.36 -4.11
C LEU A 65 -3.27 -1.40 -5.21
N ASP A 66 -3.78 -2.55 -4.81
CA ASP A 66 -4.23 -3.59 -5.74
C ASP A 66 -5.70 -3.35 -6.11
N LYS A 67 -5.96 -3.12 -7.40
CA LYS A 67 -7.31 -2.94 -7.97
C LYS A 67 -8.17 -1.92 -7.22
N ALA A 68 -7.58 -0.76 -6.90
CA ALA A 68 -8.25 0.28 -6.11
C ALA A 68 -9.63 0.67 -6.64
N SER A 69 -9.79 0.73 -7.98
CA SER A 69 -11.06 1.08 -8.62
C SER A 69 -12.19 0.07 -8.39
N GLU A 70 -11.86 -1.16 -8.05
CA GLU A 70 -12.81 -2.25 -7.81
C GLU A 70 -13.07 -2.47 -6.32
N LYS A 71 -12.03 -2.28 -5.49
CA LYS A 71 -12.03 -2.66 -4.08
C LYS A 71 -12.32 -1.49 -3.14
N VAL A 72 -11.93 -0.26 -3.51
CA VAL A 72 -12.11 0.90 -2.63
C VAL A 72 -13.52 1.46 -2.77
N ILE A 73 -14.25 1.44 -1.66
CA ILE A 73 -15.62 1.95 -1.57
C ILE A 73 -15.65 3.20 -0.69
N ILE A 74 -16.22 4.28 -1.22
CA ILE A 74 -16.36 5.54 -0.48
C ILE A 74 -17.84 5.84 -0.27
N SER A 75 -18.23 6.01 0.98
CA SER A 75 -19.59 6.33 1.40
C SER A 75 -19.63 7.66 2.17
N PRO A 76 -20.62 8.52 1.95
CA PRO A 76 -21.63 8.43 0.89
C PRO A 76 -21.02 8.63 -0.51
N PRO A 77 -21.71 8.14 -1.56
CA PRO A 77 -21.21 8.29 -2.93
C PRO A 77 -21.11 9.78 -3.29
N GLN A 78 -20.07 10.11 -4.06
CA GLN A 78 -19.76 11.46 -4.50
C GLN A 78 -20.21 11.64 -5.96
N ASN A 79 -20.49 12.90 -6.38
CA ASN A 79 -20.77 13.20 -7.78
C ASN A 79 -19.51 13.11 -8.63
N GLU A 80 -18.41 13.65 -8.11
CA GLU A 80 -17.09 13.50 -8.69
C GLU A 80 -16.29 12.49 -7.87
N ALA A 81 -15.81 11.43 -8.51
CA ALA A 81 -15.10 10.36 -7.84
C ALA A 81 -13.85 10.90 -7.13
N PRO A 82 -13.69 10.65 -5.82
CA PRO A 82 -12.48 11.04 -5.10
C PRO A 82 -11.25 10.37 -5.70
N GLU A 83 -10.13 11.08 -5.71
CA GLU A 83 -8.87 10.54 -6.15
C GLU A 83 -8.19 9.80 -5.00
N VAL A 84 -7.79 8.55 -5.26
CA VAL A 84 -7.05 7.71 -4.32
C VAL A 84 -5.69 7.40 -4.92
N LYS A 85 -4.61 7.84 -4.25
CA LYS A 85 -3.22 7.69 -4.69
C LYS A 85 -2.34 7.11 -3.60
N VAL A 86 -1.25 6.47 -4.02
CA VAL A 86 -0.16 6.08 -3.13
C VAL A 86 1.03 7.01 -3.32
N SER A 87 1.67 7.37 -2.22
CA SER A 87 2.93 8.11 -2.19
C SER A 87 3.84 7.52 -1.12
N GLY A 88 4.70 6.58 -1.51
CA GLY A 88 5.62 5.88 -0.61
C GLY A 88 4.87 5.05 0.44
N HIS A 89 4.92 5.48 1.69
CA HIS A 89 4.26 4.84 2.84
C HIS A 89 2.83 5.34 3.07
N ARG A 90 2.25 6.13 2.14
CA ARG A 90 0.98 6.81 2.38
C ARG A 90 -0.05 6.55 1.30
N VAL A 91 -1.29 6.36 1.73
CA VAL A 91 -2.47 6.55 0.89
C VAL A 91 -2.94 7.98 1.05
N LEU A 92 -3.17 8.65 -0.07
CA LEU A 92 -3.73 9.99 -0.14
C LEU A 92 -5.11 9.89 -0.80
N VAL A 93 -6.13 10.44 -0.14
CA VAL A 93 -7.48 10.52 -0.69
C VAL A 93 -7.87 11.99 -0.79
N GLU A 94 -8.30 12.43 -1.96
CA GLU A 94 -8.74 13.80 -2.21
C GLU A 94 -10.18 13.82 -2.71
N PHE A 95 -11.05 14.50 -1.96
CA PHE A 95 -12.43 14.75 -2.33
C PHE A 95 -12.53 16.03 -3.16
N PHE A 96 -13.20 15.97 -4.29
CA PHE A 96 -13.44 17.15 -5.16
C PHE A 96 -14.77 17.82 -4.80
N ASP A 97 -15.78 17.04 -4.50
CA ASP A 97 -17.09 17.56 -4.06
C ASP A 97 -16.98 18.35 -2.74
N THR A 98 -17.95 19.22 -2.52
CA THR A 98 -18.14 19.83 -1.20
C THR A 98 -18.69 18.77 -0.25
N LEU A 99 -17.97 18.55 0.85
CA LEU A 99 -18.42 17.59 1.87
C LEU A 99 -19.76 18.04 2.46
N ARG A 100 -20.71 17.10 2.56
CA ARG A 100 -22.02 17.34 3.18
C ARG A 100 -21.83 17.62 4.66
N GLU A 101 -22.64 18.51 5.21
CA GLU A 101 -22.65 18.81 6.64
C GLU A 101 -23.25 17.63 7.44
N ASN A 102 -22.83 17.49 8.69
CA ASN A 102 -23.32 16.48 9.63
C ASN A 102 -23.39 15.06 9.02
N THR A 103 -22.32 14.68 8.32
CA THR A 103 -22.27 13.43 7.56
C THR A 103 -21.01 12.65 7.91
N THR A 104 -21.16 11.38 8.18
CA THR A 104 -20.04 10.44 8.34
C THR A 104 -19.60 9.92 6.97
N TYR A 105 -18.32 10.04 6.73
CA TYR A 105 -17.65 9.52 5.54
C TYR A 105 -16.84 8.29 5.90
N THR A 106 -17.00 7.24 5.14
CA THR A 106 -16.23 6.00 5.28
C THR A 106 -15.51 5.71 3.98
N ILE A 107 -14.24 5.39 4.08
CA ILE A 107 -13.40 4.91 2.99
C ILE A 107 -13.02 3.48 3.35
N ASP A 108 -13.66 2.52 2.69
CA ASP A 108 -13.36 1.11 2.87
C ASP A 108 -12.38 0.68 1.79
N PHE A 109 -11.19 0.29 2.19
CA PHE A 109 -10.15 -0.20 1.30
C PHE A 109 -10.23 -1.72 1.11
N GLY A 110 -11.00 -2.43 1.94
CA GLY A 110 -11.03 -3.88 1.91
C GLY A 110 -9.61 -4.47 2.05
N ASP A 111 -9.21 -5.28 1.09
CA ASP A 111 -7.87 -5.86 0.95
C ASP A 111 -7.02 -5.17 -0.13
N ALA A 112 -7.39 -3.95 -0.55
CA ALA A 112 -6.68 -3.24 -1.61
C ALA A 112 -5.28 -2.76 -1.22
N ILE A 113 -5.04 -2.51 0.08
CA ILE A 113 -3.74 -2.04 0.56
C ILE A 113 -2.85 -3.24 0.76
N VAL A 114 -1.75 -3.30 0.00
CA VAL A 114 -0.77 -4.37 0.07
C VAL A 114 0.64 -3.78 0.19
N ASP A 115 1.61 -4.54 0.71
CA ASP A 115 3.01 -4.13 0.65
C ASP A 115 3.50 -4.00 -0.79
N ASN A 116 4.59 -3.29 -0.98
CA ASN A 116 5.11 -3.00 -2.33
C ASN A 116 5.86 -4.17 -2.95
N ASN A 117 6.38 -5.10 -2.18
CA ASN A 117 7.30 -6.13 -2.64
C ASN A 117 6.61 -7.47 -2.87
N GLU A 118 5.98 -8.01 -1.83
CA GLU A 118 5.45 -9.36 -1.81
C GLU A 118 3.94 -9.45 -2.01
N ASP A 119 3.23 -8.32 -2.05
CA ASP A 119 1.76 -8.23 -2.18
C ASP A 119 0.99 -8.74 -0.95
N ASN A 120 1.60 -8.73 0.24
CA ASN A 120 0.91 -9.11 1.47
C ASN A 120 -0.21 -8.10 1.79
N PRO A 121 -1.48 -8.53 1.86
CA PRO A 121 -2.58 -7.60 2.11
C PRO A 121 -2.64 -7.20 3.59
N LEU A 122 -2.88 -5.91 3.85
CA LEU A 122 -3.23 -5.41 5.19
C LEU A 122 -4.47 -6.10 5.76
N GLY A 123 -5.34 -6.57 4.89
CA GLY A 123 -6.65 -7.10 5.25
C GLY A 123 -7.72 -6.01 5.23
N ASN A 124 -8.85 -6.30 5.86
CA ASN A 124 -9.99 -5.36 5.85
C ASN A 124 -9.63 -4.09 6.61
N PHE A 125 -9.37 -3.01 5.87
CA PHE A 125 -9.05 -1.72 6.43
C PHE A 125 -10.06 -0.67 5.99
N ALA A 126 -10.70 -0.01 6.96
CA ALA A 126 -11.62 1.09 6.72
C ALA A 126 -11.20 2.31 7.55
N TYR A 127 -11.37 3.48 6.95
CA TYR A 127 -11.11 4.77 7.59
C TYR A 127 -12.40 5.59 7.58
N ALA A 128 -12.76 6.19 8.71
CA ALA A 128 -13.96 7.02 8.82
C ALA A 128 -13.64 8.37 9.46
N PHE A 129 -14.44 9.37 9.10
CA PHE A 129 -14.48 10.69 9.73
C PHE A 129 -15.88 11.29 9.59
N SER A 130 -16.20 12.31 10.40
CA SER A 130 -17.46 13.04 10.29
C SER A 130 -17.24 14.53 10.09
N THR A 131 -18.09 15.15 9.30
CA THR A 131 -18.19 16.61 9.17
C THR A 131 -19.04 17.21 10.30
N GLY A 132 -19.79 16.38 11.02
CA GLY A 132 -20.58 16.74 12.20
C GLY A 132 -19.88 16.43 13.51
N GLU A 133 -20.61 16.55 14.60
CA GLU A 133 -20.10 16.34 15.97
C GLU A 133 -19.99 14.86 16.35
N HIS A 134 -20.65 13.98 15.60
CA HIS A 134 -20.72 12.54 15.88
C HIS A 134 -20.29 11.72 14.67
N ILE A 135 -19.79 10.52 14.93
CA ILE A 135 -19.64 9.47 13.92
C ILE A 135 -20.92 8.63 14.00
N ASP A 136 -21.58 8.44 12.86
CA ASP A 136 -22.70 7.54 12.76
C ASP A 136 -22.17 6.09 12.82
N THR A 137 -22.53 5.38 13.86
CA THR A 137 -22.25 3.95 13.99
C THR A 137 -23.53 3.18 13.69
N MET A 138 -23.52 2.45 12.59
CA MET A 138 -24.63 1.54 12.29
C MET A 138 -24.23 0.13 12.73
N GLU A 139 -24.97 -0.39 13.70
CA GLU A 139 -24.85 -1.78 14.13
C GLU A 139 -26.05 -2.56 13.62
N VAL A 140 -25.79 -3.63 12.88
CA VAL A 140 -26.80 -4.59 12.45
C VAL A 140 -26.55 -5.89 13.18
N SER A 141 -27.44 -6.25 14.08
CA SER A 141 -27.42 -7.56 14.76
C SER A 141 -28.49 -8.47 14.16
N GLY A 142 -28.14 -9.72 13.94
CA GLY A 142 -29.07 -10.71 13.40
C GLY A 142 -28.62 -12.12 13.74
N THR A 143 -29.55 -13.04 13.74
CA THR A 143 -29.27 -14.47 13.89
C THR A 143 -29.28 -15.12 12.51
N VAL A 144 -28.16 -15.73 12.12
CA VAL A 144 -28.11 -16.57 10.91
C VAL A 144 -28.70 -17.92 11.28
N LEU A 145 -29.83 -18.25 10.69
CA LEU A 145 -30.45 -19.56 10.83
C LEU A 145 -29.99 -20.43 9.67
N SER A 146 -29.54 -21.66 9.97
CA SER A 146 -29.31 -22.66 8.92
C SER A 146 -30.64 -23.03 8.27
N ALA A 147 -30.66 -23.09 6.94
CA ALA A 147 -31.84 -23.54 6.18
C ALA A 147 -31.99 -25.07 6.17
N ASP A 148 -31.08 -25.79 6.79
CA ASP A 148 -31.10 -27.24 6.85
C ASP A 148 -32.00 -27.71 8.03
N ASN A 149 -33.18 -28.14 7.67
CA ASN A 149 -34.02 -29.03 8.45
C ASN A 149 -34.18 -30.34 7.72
#